data_f7529f56050341d2c6cdac1be08399f4
#
_entry.id   f7529f56050341d2c6cdac1be08399f4
#
_cell.length_a   1.000
_cell.length_b   1.000
_cell.length_c   1.000
_cell.angle_alpha   90.00
_cell.angle_beta   90.00
_cell.angle_gamma   90.00
#
_symmetry.space_group_name_H-M   'P 1'
#
loop_
_entity.id
_entity.type
_entity.pdbx_description
1 polymer ?
#
loop_
_entity_poly.entity_id
_entity_poly.type
_entity_poly.pdbx_seq_one_letter_code
_entity_poly.pdbx_strand_id
1 'polypeptide(L)'
;MKLSNTMSRRLHRSLIVFPALALAVTVGCVSSSGAAQSPEAKKTTTTLKKKIVPTTIAKGATIVDPTALAVLSTITVQNEYKTGYSRSLFKHWIDANGNGCDTREEVLIVESQSKAQVDAYGCKVIEGDWLSPYDNVMHTNPSELDIDHMIPLKEAWDSGAWNWTSAQRQTFANDLSDPRALIAVTAGQNRSKSDRDPSNWIPTQKSYICTYLSEWVAIKAHWYLSMDQSEFGRIKNLLTASCASATIAPWGTAAVPPSKSATTSITEATSPVATSATTLAPVATTPVAIADPAGAIGAREVTPVRCKKAEFGQIGQYKGVAYVCSDRRKDGTRYAAGYYMWRPA
;
A
#
# COMPACT_ATOMS: atom_id res chain seq x y z
N MET A 1 57.19 11.37 35.99
CA MET A 1 57.48 12.78 35.72
C MET A 1 56.16 13.43 35.31
N LYS A 2 55.70 14.36 36.12
CA LYS A 2 54.48 15.20 36.01
C LYS A 2 54.51 16.04 34.74
N LEU A 3 53.34 16.28 34.14
CA LEU A 3 52.83 17.64 33.92
C LEU A 3 51.35 17.61 33.50
N SER A 4 50.55 18.12 34.35
CA SER A 4 49.18 18.58 34.26
C SER A 4 49.10 19.82 33.34
N ASN A 5 48.02 19.91 32.51
CA ASN A 5 47.62 21.22 32.01
C ASN A 5 46.08 21.31 31.91
N THR A 6 45.54 21.88 32.98
CA THR A 6 44.17 22.39 33.09
C THR A 6 44.07 23.71 32.33
N MET A 7 43.14 23.82 31.40
CA MET A 7 42.80 25.11 30.76
C MET A 7 41.31 25.38 30.88
N SER A 8 40.99 26.16 31.90
CA SER A 8 39.73 26.83 32.20
C SER A 8 39.38 27.81 31.07
N ARG A 9 38.20 27.70 30.46
CA ARG A 9 37.63 28.77 29.63
C ARG A 9 36.34 29.29 30.25
N ARG A 10 36.42 30.57 30.59
CA ARG A 10 35.41 31.43 31.22
C ARG A 10 34.20 31.63 30.30
N LEU A 11 33.00 31.53 30.88
CA LEU A 11 31.74 32.01 30.34
C LEU A 11 31.75 33.55 30.25
N HIS A 12 31.45 34.09 29.07
CA HIS A 12 31.00 35.46 28.93
C HIS A 12 29.47 35.43 28.70
N ARG A 13 28.73 35.90 29.72
CA ARG A 13 27.31 36.27 29.60
C ARG A 13 27.25 37.71 29.08
N SER A 14 26.72 37.89 27.90
CA SER A 14 26.28 39.20 27.39
C SER A 14 24.79 39.34 27.63
N LEU A 15 24.43 40.22 28.56
CA LEU A 15 23.05 40.71 28.70
C LEU A 15 22.81 41.77 27.61
N ILE A 16 21.81 41.54 26.76
CA ILE A 16 21.28 42.56 25.85
C ILE A 16 19.96 43.04 26.43
N VAL A 17 19.94 44.28 26.90
CA VAL A 17 18.76 44.99 27.36
C VAL A 17 18.10 45.68 26.16
N PHE A 18 16.83 45.39 25.88
CA PHE A 18 16.02 46.16 24.92
C PHE A 18 15.14 47.18 25.66
N PRO A 19 15.08 48.44 25.21
CA PRO A 19 14.15 49.41 25.77
C PRO A 19 12.75 49.26 25.17
N ALA A 20 11.76 49.26 26.02
CA ALA A 20 10.34 49.35 25.65
C ALA A 20 10.01 50.76 25.16
N LEU A 21 9.47 50.89 23.97
CA LEU A 21 8.89 52.11 23.45
C LEU A 21 7.35 52.00 23.47
N ALA A 22 6.72 52.68 24.39
CA ALA A 22 5.27 52.81 24.48
C ALA A 22 4.78 53.91 23.52
N LEU A 23 3.90 53.56 22.58
CA LEU A 23 3.18 54.55 21.77
C LEU A 23 1.69 54.48 22.12
N ALA A 24 1.21 55.53 22.79
CA ALA A 24 -0.20 55.75 23.03
C ALA A 24 -0.85 56.34 21.78
N VAL A 25 -1.94 55.74 21.31
CA VAL A 25 -2.80 56.32 20.26
C VAL A 25 -4.20 56.49 20.83
N THR A 26 -4.63 57.73 20.80
CA THR A 26 -5.89 58.29 21.32
C THR A 26 -7.09 57.82 20.49
N VAL A 27 -8.17 57.52 21.21
CA VAL A 27 -9.50 57.23 20.71
C VAL A 27 -10.16 58.52 20.21
N GLY A 28 -10.61 58.52 18.98
CA GLY A 28 -11.51 59.52 18.42
C GLY A 28 -12.85 58.89 18.01
N CYS A 29 -13.90 59.11 18.83
CA CYS A 29 -15.26 58.80 18.44
C CYS A 29 -15.78 59.85 17.47
N VAL A 30 -16.24 59.42 16.30
CA VAL A 30 -17.16 60.23 15.46
C VAL A 30 -18.36 59.36 15.12
N SER A 31 -19.51 59.76 15.68
CA SER A 31 -20.83 59.24 15.33
C SER A 31 -21.33 59.94 14.07
N SER A 32 -21.72 59.17 13.03
CA SER A 32 -22.66 59.70 12.03
C SER A 32 -23.62 58.58 11.59
N SER A 33 -24.86 58.79 11.94
CA SER A 33 -26.04 58.02 11.50
C SER A 33 -26.32 58.30 10.02
N GLY A 34 -26.38 57.23 9.22
CA GLY A 34 -26.83 57.25 7.84
C GLY A 34 -27.51 55.93 7.50
N ALA A 35 -28.84 55.94 7.55
CA ALA A 35 -29.65 54.83 7.07
C ALA A 35 -29.60 54.77 5.53
N ALA A 36 -29.11 53.65 4.98
CA ALA A 36 -29.27 53.35 3.56
C ALA A 36 -29.86 51.95 3.41
N GLN A 37 -31.01 51.91 2.78
CA GLN A 37 -31.80 50.69 2.48
C GLN A 37 -31.01 49.76 1.53
N SER A 38 -30.99 48.49 1.88
CA SER A 38 -30.47 47.43 1.03
C SER A 38 -31.54 46.94 0.06
N PRO A 39 -31.23 46.75 -1.23
CA PRO A 39 -32.18 46.10 -2.14
C PRO A 39 -32.12 44.56 -1.95
N GLU A 40 -33.28 44.00 -1.79
CA GLU A 40 -33.59 42.59 -1.67
C GLU A 40 -33.14 41.82 -2.93
N ALA A 41 -32.08 41.01 -2.84
CA ALA A 41 -31.64 40.15 -3.90
C ALA A 41 -32.46 38.84 -3.89
N LYS A 42 -33.37 38.71 -4.85
CA LYS A 42 -34.08 37.45 -5.14
C LYS A 42 -33.10 36.34 -5.39
N LYS A 43 -33.04 35.35 -4.48
CA LYS A 43 -32.35 34.08 -4.68
C LYS A 43 -33.10 33.24 -5.71
N THR A 44 -32.64 33.25 -6.94
CA THR A 44 -33.05 32.27 -7.95
C THR A 44 -32.23 30.98 -7.73
N THR A 45 -32.83 30.02 -7.06
CA THR A 45 -32.24 28.68 -6.89
C THR A 45 -32.45 27.90 -8.18
N THR A 46 -31.51 27.97 -9.11
CA THR A 46 -31.49 27.10 -10.28
C THR A 46 -30.93 25.73 -9.87
N THR A 47 -31.82 24.82 -9.55
CA THR A 47 -31.46 23.39 -9.32
C THR A 47 -31.12 22.74 -10.65
N LEU A 48 -29.84 22.72 -11.03
CA LEU A 48 -29.33 21.90 -12.10
C LEU A 48 -29.40 20.42 -11.68
N LYS A 49 -30.50 19.75 -12.00
CA LYS A 49 -30.57 18.28 -11.97
C LYS A 49 -29.65 17.74 -13.05
N LYS A 50 -28.40 17.43 -12.69
CA LYS A 50 -27.48 16.68 -13.53
C LYS A 50 -28.05 15.27 -13.70
N LYS A 51 -28.66 15.02 -14.88
CA LYS A 51 -29.16 13.70 -15.29
C LYS A 51 -27.93 12.78 -15.42
N ILE A 52 -27.70 11.92 -14.43
CA ILE A 52 -26.71 10.86 -14.52
C ILE A 52 -27.29 9.86 -15.53
N VAL A 53 -26.79 9.87 -16.74
CA VAL A 53 -27.06 8.82 -17.73
C VAL A 53 -26.22 7.62 -17.30
N PRO A 54 -26.82 6.45 -17.01
CA PRO A 54 -26.03 5.25 -16.77
C PRO A 54 -25.32 4.92 -18.08
N THR A 55 -23.99 5.04 -18.10
CA THR A 55 -23.19 4.53 -19.23
C THR A 55 -23.28 3.02 -19.17
N THR A 56 -24.09 2.45 -20.02
CA THR A 56 -24.17 0.99 -20.23
C THR A 56 -22.82 0.56 -20.80
N ILE A 57 -22.01 -0.12 -20.02
CA ILE A 57 -20.77 -0.72 -20.48
C ILE A 57 -21.16 -1.79 -21.51
N ALA A 58 -20.71 -1.63 -22.73
CA ALA A 58 -20.95 -2.60 -23.80
C ALA A 58 -20.37 -3.96 -23.37
N LYS A 59 -21.20 -5.02 -23.46
CA LYS A 59 -20.82 -6.40 -23.15
C LYS A 59 -19.71 -6.81 -24.11
N GLY A 60 -18.46 -6.89 -23.62
CA GLY A 60 -17.27 -7.23 -24.42
C GLY A 60 -16.15 -6.18 -24.42
N ALA A 61 -16.30 -5.04 -23.73
CA ALA A 61 -15.19 -4.11 -23.56
C ALA A 61 -14.13 -4.75 -22.64
N THR A 62 -12.95 -5.01 -23.17
CA THR A 62 -11.78 -5.35 -22.36
C THR A 62 -11.50 -4.14 -21.44
N ILE A 63 -11.59 -4.34 -20.14
CA ILE A 63 -11.20 -3.30 -19.17
C ILE A 63 -9.68 -3.20 -19.29
N VAL A 64 -9.20 -2.12 -19.89
CA VAL A 64 -7.77 -1.80 -19.96
C VAL A 64 -7.44 -0.99 -18.72
N ASP A 65 -6.42 -1.43 -17.98
CA ASP A 65 -5.91 -0.69 -16.82
C ASP A 65 -5.48 0.72 -17.23
N PRO A 66 -5.79 1.73 -16.43
CA PRO A 66 -5.40 3.10 -16.75
C PRO A 66 -3.88 3.24 -16.75
N THR A 67 -3.34 4.11 -17.62
CA THR A 67 -1.92 4.42 -17.59
C THR A 67 -1.55 5.17 -16.30
N ALA A 68 -0.33 4.98 -15.84
CA ALA A 68 0.19 5.69 -14.66
C ALA A 68 0.11 7.22 -14.85
N LEU A 69 0.31 7.73 -16.07
CA LEU A 69 0.13 9.16 -16.41
C LEU A 69 -1.32 9.62 -16.26
N ALA A 70 -2.29 8.80 -16.65
CA ALA A 70 -3.70 9.13 -16.49
C ALA A 70 -4.08 9.22 -15.01
N VAL A 71 -3.64 8.27 -14.18
CA VAL A 71 -3.87 8.28 -12.74
C VAL A 71 -3.13 9.45 -12.08
N LEU A 72 -1.87 9.70 -12.43
CA LEU A 72 -1.09 10.83 -11.92
C LEU A 72 -1.83 12.15 -12.12
N SER A 73 -2.48 12.34 -13.26
CA SER A 73 -3.23 13.57 -13.56
C SER A 73 -4.42 13.82 -12.62
N THR A 74 -4.87 12.83 -11.87
CA THR A 74 -5.96 12.94 -10.89
C THR A 74 -5.49 13.32 -9.50
N ILE A 75 -4.18 13.23 -9.24
CA ILE A 75 -3.61 13.51 -7.91
C ILE A 75 -3.53 15.03 -7.69
N THR A 76 -3.95 15.47 -6.52
CA THR A 76 -3.87 16.87 -6.12
C THR A 76 -2.42 17.30 -5.96
N VAL A 77 -2.05 18.42 -6.59
CA VAL A 77 -0.75 19.06 -6.40
C VAL A 77 -0.88 20.20 -5.41
N GLN A 78 -0.16 20.14 -4.30
CA GLN A 78 -0.16 21.16 -3.26
C GLN A 78 1.14 21.13 -2.45
N ASN A 79 1.39 22.19 -1.68
CA ASN A 79 2.54 22.22 -0.79
C ASN A 79 2.41 21.18 0.33
N GLU A 80 3.51 20.60 0.72
CA GLU A 80 3.61 19.66 1.82
C GLU A 80 3.38 20.30 3.19
N TYR A 81 2.81 19.54 4.12
CA TYR A 81 2.66 19.93 5.52
C TYR A 81 3.69 19.23 6.40
N LYS A 82 4.80 19.92 6.70
CA LYS A 82 5.99 19.30 7.36
C LYS A 82 5.98 19.33 8.88
N THR A 83 4.94 19.92 9.51
CA THR A 83 4.91 20.13 10.97
C THR A 83 4.28 18.95 11.70
N GLY A 84 4.82 18.62 12.87
CA GLY A 84 4.19 17.70 13.82
C GLY A 84 4.35 16.22 13.52
N TYR A 85 5.12 15.83 12.52
CA TYR A 85 5.40 14.42 12.25
C TYR A 85 6.14 13.76 13.42
N SER A 86 5.67 12.57 13.76
CA SER A 86 6.41 11.59 14.54
C SER A 86 6.10 10.19 14.01
N ARG A 87 7.12 9.37 13.83
CA ARG A 87 6.95 7.98 13.38
C ARG A 87 6.00 7.19 14.29
N SER A 88 5.98 7.50 15.58
CA SER A 88 5.08 6.86 16.56
C SER A 88 3.60 7.12 16.34
N LEU A 89 3.24 8.14 15.53
CA LEU A 89 1.85 8.40 15.13
C LEU A 89 1.33 7.35 14.13
N PHE A 90 2.22 6.59 13.50
CA PHE A 90 1.91 5.48 12.62
C PHE A 90 2.27 4.18 13.35
N LYS A 91 1.32 3.62 14.07
CA LYS A 91 1.52 2.32 14.73
C LYS A 91 1.66 1.24 13.65
N HIS A 92 2.88 0.75 13.44
CA HIS A 92 3.25 -0.23 12.42
C HIS A 92 3.77 -1.52 13.06
N TRP A 93 3.94 -2.55 12.27
CA TRP A 93 4.35 -3.89 12.67
C TRP A 93 3.44 -4.46 13.75
N ILE A 94 2.12 -4.40 13.50
CA ILE A 94 1.12 -4.99 14.38
C ILE A 94 0.72 -6.37 13.85
N ASP A 95 0.33 -7.24 14.76
CA ASP A 95 -0.43 -8.45 14.44
C ASP A 95 -1.92 -8.07 14.30
N ALA A 96 -2.31 -7.64 13.09
CA ALA A 96 -3.64 -7.10 12.85
C ALA A 96 -4.74 -8.17 12.85
N ASN A 97 -4.40 -9.41 12.60
CA ASN A 97 -5.33 -10.53 12.46
C ASN A 97 -5.27 -11.53 13.62
N GLY A 98 -4.35 -11.34 14.58
CA GLY A 98 -4.20 -12.18 15.77
C GLY A 98 -3.64 -13.56 15.47
N ASN A 99 -2.84 -13.71 14.41
CA ASN A 99 -2.25 -14.99 14.02
C ASN A 99 -0.86 -15.23 14.59
N GLY A 100 -0.32 -14.28 15.34
CA GLY A 100 1.02 -14.29 15.93
C GLY A 100 2.10 -13.66 15.04
N CYS A 101 1.78 -13.34 13.77
CA CYS A 101 2.69 -12.70 12.83
C CYS A 101 2.40 -11.19 12.78
N ASP A 102 3.41 -10.37 12.95
CA ASP A 102 3.27 -8.96 12.68
C ASP A 102 3.32 -8.69 11.15
N THR A 103 2.98 -7.47 10.78
CA THR A 103 2.93 -7.05 9.37
C THR A 103 4.26 -7.28 8.63
N ARG A 104 5.41 -7.12 9.31
CA ARG A 104 6.73 -7.36 8.71
C ARG A 104 6.90 -8.82 8.33
N GLU A 105 6.59 -9.72 9.26
CA GLU A 105 6.72 -11.17 9.02
C GLU A 105 5.75 -11.65 7.94
N GLU A 106 4.55 -11.08 7.90
CA GLU A 106 3.57 -11.36 6.83
C GLU A 106 4.10 -11.02 5.45
N VAL A 107 4.71 -9.84 5.27
CA VAL A 107 5.32 -9.43 3.99
C VAL A 107 6.45 -10.39 3.62
N LEU A 108 7.35 -10.70 4.55
CA LEU A 108 8.47 -11.63 4.29
C LEU A 108 7.97 -13.02 3.86
N ILE A 109 6.90 -13.53 4.50
CA ILE A 109 6.32 -14.84 4.14
C ILE A 109 5.73 -14.81 2.73
N VAL A 110 5.03 -13.72 2.37
CA VAL A 110 4.31 -13.61 1.11
C VAL A 110 5.26 -13.36 -0.06
N GLU A 111 6.31 -12.54 0.14
CA GLU A 111 7.22 -12.15 -0.94
C GLU A 111 8.39 -13.13 -1.14
N SER A 112 8.58 -14.11 -0.27
CA SER A 112 9.61 -15.10 -0.49
C SER A 112 9.31 -15.94 -1.74
N GLN A 113 10.28 -16.02 -2.64
CA GLN A 113 10.20 -16.77 -3.90
C GLN A 113 10.20 -18.28 -3.68
N SER A 114 10.78 -18.74 -2.57
CA SER A 114 10.65 -20.09 -2.04
C SER A 114 9.72 -20.10 -0.83
N LYS A 115 9.42 -21.28 -0.30
CA LYS A 115 8.68 -21.37 0.95
C LYS A 115 9.54 -20.82 2.09
N ALA A 116 9.15 -19.66 2.65
CA ALA A 116 9.83 -19.10 3.80
C ALA A 116 9.86 -20.09 4.98
N GLN A 117 11.00 -20.24 5.61
CA GLN A 117 11.16 -20.98 6.85
C GLN A 117 10.81 -20.06 8.02
N VAL A 118 9.98 -20.56 8.91
CA VAL A 118 9.54 -19.82 10.10
C VAL A 118 9.92 -20.59 11.36
N ASP A 119 9.96 -19.92 12.50
CA ASP A 119 10.25 -20.50 13.80
C ASP A 119 9.19 -21.54 14.23
N ALA A 120 9.41 -22.16 15.36
CA ALA A 120 8.51 -23.18 15.92
C ALA A 120 7.10 -22.63 16.24
N TYR A 121 6.96 -21.33 16.40
CA TYR A 121 5.67 -20.65 16.61
C TYR A 121 4.94 -20.31 15.30
N GLY A 122 5.62 -20.49 14.16
CA GLY A 122 5.04 -20.42 12.84
C GLY A 122 4.98 -19.00 12.24
N CYS A 123 5.68 -18.05 12.82
CA CYS A 123 5.61 -16.65 12.38
C CYS A 123 6.92 -15.97 12.10
N LYS A 124 7.89 -16.03 13.01
CA LYS A 124 9.16 -15.36 12.78
C LYS A 124 9.90 -16.03 11.63
N VAL A 125 10.12 -15.26 10.57
CA VAL A 125 10.86 -15.76 9.39
C VAL A 125 12.33 -15.90 9.72
N ILE A 126 12.88 -17.08 9.44
CA ILE A 126 14.27 -17.46 9.70
C ILE A 126 15.09 -17.43 8.41
N GLU A 127 14.50 -17.91 7.30
CA GLU A 127 15.15 -18.04 6.01
C GLU A 127 14.10 -18.01 4.89
N GLY A 128 14.49 -17.60 3.68
CA GLY A 128 13.67 -17.57 2.48
C GLY A 128 14.49 -17.05 1.31
N ASP A 129 13.84 -16.76 0.19
CA ASP A 129 14.49 -16.20 -0.99
C ASP A 129 13.77 -14.92 -1.42
N TRP A 130 14.42 -13.78 -1.28
CA TRP A 130 13.86 -12.47 -1.63
C TRP A 130 14.73 -11.77 -2.65
N LEU A 131 14.12 -11.37 -3.75
CA LEU A 131 14.78 -10.49 -4.71
C LEU A 131 14.39 -9.05 -4.44
N SER A 132 15.31 -8.24 -3.92
CA SER A 132 15.08 -6.81 -3.75
C SER A 132 14.92 -6.11 -5.12
N PRO A 133 13.77 -5.50 -5.43
CA PRO A 133 13.56 -4.86 -6.72
C PRO A 133 14.32 -3.53 -6.83
N TYR A 134 14.79 -2.94 -5.74
CA TYR A 134 15.49 -1.66 -5.76
C TYR A 134 16.90 -1.73 -6.34
N ASP A 135 17.56 -2.88 -6.21
CA ASP A 135 18.95 -3.11 -6.65
C ASP A 135 19.16 -4.47 -7.34
N ASN A 136 18.11 -5.29 -7.46
CA ASN A 136 18.15 -6.63 -8.06
C ASN A 136 19.09 -7.60 -7.33
N VAL A 137 19.21 -7.44 -6.00
CA VAL A 137 20.02 -8.33 -5.15
C VAL A 137 19.14 -9.41 -4.53
N MET A 138 19.60 -10.65 -4.58
CA MET A 138 18.95 -11.78 -3.91
C MET A 138 19.45 -11.89 -2.47
N HIS A 139 18.51 -12.07 -1.54
CA HIS A 139 18.76 -12.28 -0.11
C HIS A 139 18.13 -13.57 0.35
N THR A 140 18.82 -14.30 1.23
CA THR A 140 18.27 -15.48 1.89
C THR A 140 18.07 -15.29 3.38
N ASN A 141 18.71 -14.27 3.95
CA ASN A 141 18.62 -13.93 5.35
C ASN A 141 17.68 -12.71 5.55
N PRO A 142 16.56 -12.87 6.26
CA PRO A 142 15.59 -11.78 6.46
C PRO A 142 16.16 -10.57 7.23
N SER A 143 17.29 -10.74 7.95
CA SER A 143 17.95 -9.60 8.63
C SER A 143 18.66 -8.63 7.70
N GLU A 144 18.88 -8.99 6.45
CA GLU A 144 19.45 -8.14 5.41
C GLU A 144 18.41 -7.28 4.69
N LEU A 145 17.14 -7.53 4.99
CA LEU A 145 15.98 -6.85 4.41
C LEU A 145 15.32 -5.91 5.40
N ASP A 146 14.90 -4.76 4.91
CA ASP A 146 13.88 -3.94 5.53
C ASP A 146 12.55 -4.13 4.77
N ILE A 147 11.41 -4.03 5.47
CA ILE A 147 10.14 -3.83 4.80
C ILE A 147 9.94 -2.35 4.64
N ASP A 148 9.97 -1.91 3.39
CA ASP A 148 9.78 -0.52 3.04
C ASP A 148 8.29 -0.20 2.88
N HIS A 149 7.87 0.93 3.46
CA HIS A 149 6.65 1.58 3.05
C HIS A 149 6.93 2.27 1.71
N MET A 150 6.34 1.81 0.61
CA MET A 150 6.57 2.38 -0.72
C MET A 150 6.41 3.90 -0.69
N ILE A 151 5.35 4.41 -0.07
CA ILE A 151 5.26 5.82 0.36
C ILE A 151 5.75 5.90 1.80
N PRO A 152 6.92 6.51 2.08
CA PRO A 152 7.44 6.64 3.43
C PRO A 152 6.41 7.28 4.38
N LEU A 153 6.40 6.87 5.64
CA LEU A 153 5.43 7.39 6.63
C LEU A 153 5.51 8.92 6.78
N LYS A 154 6.71 9.46 6.68
CA LYS A 154 6.94 10.92 6.72
C LYS A 154 6.36 11.57 5.47
N GLU A 155 6.61 11.00 4.30
CA GLU A 155 6.07 11.46 3.02
C GLU A 155 4.54 11.40 3.01
N ALA A 156 3.96 10.31 3.51
CA ALA A 156 2.50 10.22 3.67
C ALA A 156 1.96 11.32 4.60
N TRP A 157 2.66 11.60 5.71
CA TRP A 157 2.30 12.70 6.60
C TRP A 157 2.30 14.03 5.86
N ASP A 158 3.39 14.36 5.18
CA ASP A 158 3.57 15.62 4.46
C ASP A 158 2.52 15.80 3.34
N SER A 159 2.08 14.69 2.76
CA SER A 159 1.13 14.62 1.66
C SER A 159 -0.35 14.55 2.07
N GLY A 160 -0.68 14.54 3.37
CA GLY A 160 -2.09 14.56 3.80
C GLY A 160 -2.41 13.72 5.03
N ALA A 161 -1.60 12.72 5.39
CA ALA A 161 -1.86 11.86 6.54
C ALA A 161 -1.78 12.59 7.89
N TRP A 162 -1.27 13.81 7.94
CA TRP A 162 -1.34 14.68 9.11
C TRP A 162 -2.79 14.92 9.57
N ASN A 163 -3.74 14.93 8.64
CA ASN A 163 -5.17 15.13 8.91
C ASN A 163 -5.94 13.82 9.14
N TRP A 164 -5.28 12.66 9.05
CA TRP A 164 -5.92 11.37 9.29
C TRP A 164 -6.13 11.09 10.76
N THR A 165 -7.10 10.24 11.06
CA THR A 165 -7.23 9.64 12.40
C THR A 165 -6.05 8.69 12.68
N SER A 166 -5.79 8.40 13.95
CA SER A 166 -4.78 7.40 14.33
C SER A 166 -5.07 6.02 13.75
N ALA A 167 -6.34 5.65 13.63
CA ALA A 167 -6.75 4.39 13.01
C ALA A 167 -6.40 4.35 11.52
N GLN A 168 -6.65 5.42 10.76
CA GLN A 168 -6.28 5.49 9.35
C GLN A 168 -4.76 5.41 9.15
N ARG A 169 -3.97 6.12 9.98
CA ARG A 169 -2.51 6.02 9.93
C ARG A 169 -2.01 4.61 10.26
N GLN A 170 -2.64 3.93 11.24
CA GLN A 170 -2.32 2.54 11.55
C GLN A 170 -2.66 1.61 10.38
N THR A 171 -3.83 1.78 9.74
CA THR A 171 -4.22 0.98 8.58
C THR A 171 -3.24 1.17 7.43
N PHE A 172 -2.89 2.41 7.10
CA PHE A 172 -1.88 2.72 6.07
C PHE A 172 -0.53 2.04 6.36
N ALA A 173 -0.06 2.15 7.61
CA ALA A 173 1.25 1.64 7.99
C ALA A 173 1.33 0.10 8.05
N ASN A 174 0.20 -0.60 7.95
CA ASN A 174 0.11 -2.06 7.98
C ASN A 174 -0.75 -2.59 6.82
N ASP A 175 -0.78 -1.89 5.70
CA ASP A 175 -1.65 -2.23 4.59
C ASP A 175 -1.12 -3.44 3.82
N LEU A 176 -1.72 -4.58 4.07
CA LEU A 176 -1.48 -5.85 3.37
C LEU A 176 -2.55 -6.13 2.29
N SER A 177 -3.43 -5.16 2.01
CA SER A 177 -4.49 -5.35 1.02
C SER A 177 -3.99 -5.28 -0.42
N ASP A 178 -2.82 -4.67 -0.61
CA ASP A 178 -2.14 -4.60 -1.91
C ASP A 178 -0.62 -4.74 -1.71
N PRO A 179 0.05 -5.62 -2.47
CA PRO A 179 1.49 -5.87 -2.30
C PRO A 179 2.38 -4.68 -2.64
N ARG A 180 1.86 -3.65 -3.31
CA ARG A 180 2.59 -2.42 -3.62
C ARG A 180 2.84 -1.55 -2.40
N ALA A 181 2.01 -1.67 -1.34
CA ALA A 181 2.08 -0.79 -0.18
C ALA A 181 3.32 -1.01 0.68
N LEU A 182 3.68 -2.28 0.86
CA LEU A 182 4.80 -2.73 1.69
C LEU A 182 5.63 -3.74 0.91
N ILE A 183 6.94 -3.57 0.87
CA ILE A 183 7.82 -4.37 0.02
C ILE A 183 9.13 -4.73 0.74
N ALA A 184 9.58 -5.98 0.59
CA ALA A 184 10.87 -6.43 1.10
C ALA A 184 12.01 -5.98 0.18
N VAL A 185 12.93 -5.19 0.70
CA VAL A 185 14.04 -4.62 -0.06
C VAL A 185 15.35 -4.69 0.70
N THR A 186 16.48 -4.63 -0.01
CA THR A 186 17.79 -4.51 0.61
C THR A 186 17.81 -3.38 1.64
N ALA A 187 18.17 -3.66 2.88
CA ALA A 187 18.14 -2.69 3.98
C ALA A 187 18.96 -1.43 3.69
N GLY A 188 20.09 -1.56 2.97
CA GLY A 188 20.91 -0.42 2.53
C GLY A 188 20.17 0.50 1.55
N GLN A 189 19.38 -0.06 0.63
CA GLN A 189 18.59 0.71 -0.33
C GLN A 189 17.43 1.43 0.37
N ASN A 190 16.73 0.75 1.29
CA ASN A 190 15.69 1.38 2.08
C ASN A 190 16.21 2.58 2.89
N ARG A 191 17.35 2.40 3.57
CA ARG A 191 17.99 3.50 4.32
C ARG A 191 18.47 4.63 3.41
N SER A 192 18.93 4.28 2.20
CA SER A 192 19.25 5.27 1.17
C SER A 192 18.00 6.04 0.71
N LYS A 193 16.86 5.38 0.55
CA LYS A 193 15.57 6.02 0.23
C LYS A 193 15.12 6.92 1.37
N SER A 194 15.11 6.42 2.62
CA SER A 194 14.64 7.16 3.80
C SER A 194 13.24 7.75 3.57
N ASP A 195 13.04 9.02 3.90
CA ASP A 195 11.76 9.72 3.75
C ASP A 195 11.60 10.43 2.39
N ARG A 196 12.49 10.14 1.41
CA ARG A 196 12.53 10.85 0.13
C ARG A 196 11.48 10.35 -0.84
N ASP A 197 10.93 11.29 -1.60
CA ASP A 197 10.07 11.08 -2.75
C ASP A 197 10.87 10.88 -4.06
N PRO A 198 10.21 10.57 -5.20
CA PRO A 198 10.88 10.38 -6.49
C PRO A 198 11.58 11.62 -7.06
N SER A 199 11.38 12.82 -6.52
CA SER A 199 12.14 14.00 -6.93
C SER A 199 13.61 13.93 -6.49
N ASN A 200 13.86 13.21 -5.36
CA ASN A 200 15.16 13.16 -4.70
C ASN A 200 15.76 11.75 -4.61
N TRP A 201 14.97 10.69 -4.86
CA TRP A 201 15.45 9.32 -4.86
C TRP A 201 14.62 8.44 -5.79
N ILE A 202 15.27 7.56 -6.51
CA ILE A 202 14.68 6.46 -7.29
C ILE A 202 15.56 5.21 -7.14
N PRO A 203 15.00 4.00 -7.32
CA PRO A 203 15.78 2.76 -7.28
C PRO A 203 16.97 2.77 -8.22
N THR A 204 18.05 2.10 -7.84
CA THR A 204 19.25 1.93 -8.68
C THR A 204 19.00 0.95 -9.82
N GLN A 205 18.08 0.01 -9.66
CA GLN A 205 17.67 -0.94 -10.69
C GLN A 205 16.82 -0.26 -11.76
N LYS A 206 17.41 -0.01 -12.92
CA LYS A 206 16.79 0.78 -13.99
C LYS A 206 15.50 0.13 -14.53
N SER A 207 15.45 -1.20 -14.62
CA SER A 207 14.26 -1.89 -15.11
C SER A 207 13.05 -1.80 -14.16
N TYR A 208 13.27 -1.49 -12.89
CA TYR A 208 12.21 -1.33 -11.91
C TYR A 208 11.65 0.09 -11.83
N ILE A 209 12.32 1.09 -12.40
CA ILE A 209 11.92 2.50 -12.25
C ILE A 209 10.47 2.73 -12.70
N CYS A 210 10.04 2.17 -13.82
CA CYS A 210 8.68 2.37 -14.31
C CYS A 210 7.64 1.73 -13.37
N THR A 211 7.93 0.55 -12.85
CA THR A 211 7.11 -0.13 -11.84
C THR A 211 7.04 0.69 -10.56
N TYR A 212 8.19 1.11 -10.02
CA TYR A 212 8.28 1.95 -8.84
C TYR A 212 7.42 3.22 -8.93
N LEU A 213 7.51 3.93 -10.06
CA LEU A 213 6.73 5.14 -10.28
C LEU A 213 5.23 4.86 -10.40
N SER A 214 4.85 3.75 -11.04
CA SER A 214 3.44 3.34 -11.17
C SER A 214 2.86 2.94 -9.82
N GLU A 215 3.61 2.21 -9.01
CA GLU A 215 3.22 1.81 -7.64
C GLU A 215 3.10 3.02 -6.73
N TRP A 216 4.06 3.96 -6.81
CA TRP A 216 4.00 5.22 -6.08
C TRP A 216 2.73 6.01 -6.38
N VAL A 217 2.41 6.18 -7.68
CA VAL A 217 1.19 6.87 -8.13
C VAL A 217 -0.06 6.12 -7.69
N ALA A 218 -0.07 4.79 -7.79
CA ALA A 218 -1.20 3.95 -7.38
C ALA A 218 -1.54 4.13 -5.89
N ILE A 219 -0.51 4.09 -5.03
CA ILE A 219 -0.69 4.21 -3.58
C ILE A 219 -1.15 5.62 -3.21
N LYS A 220 -0.52 6.66 -3.77
CA LYS A 220 -0.96 8.04 -3.51
C LYS A 220 -2.40 8.28 -3.95
N ALA A 221 -2.80 7.77 -5.11
CA ALA A 221 -4.17 7.88 -5.59
C ALA A 221 -5.16 7.11 -4.71
N HIS A 222 -4.83 5.88 -4.29
CA HIS A 222 -5.68 5.06 -3.43
C HIS A 222 -5.92 5.70 -2.06
N TRP A 223 -4.87 6.24 -1.45
CA TRP A 223 -4.93 6.86 -0.13
C TRP A 223 -5.26 8.35 -0.15
N TYR A 224 -5.60 8.91 -1.33
CA TYR A 224 -5.91 10.34 -1.52
C TYR A 224 -4.81 11.27 -0.99
N LEU A 225 -3.55 10.85 -1.15
CA LEU A 225 -2.40 11.67 -0.82
C LEU A 225 -2.09 12.63 -1.96
N SER A 226 -1.66 13.84 -1.61
CA SER A 226 -1.21 14.83 -2.58
C SER A 226 0.26 14.62 -2.99
N MET A 227 0.71 15.41 -3.93
CA MET A 227 2.11 15.56 -4.31
C MET A 227 2.51 17.02 -4.27
N ASP A 228 3.76 17.31 -3.97
CA ASP A 228 4.29 18.64 -4.24
C ASP A 228 4.62 18.81 -5.73
N GLN A 229 4.94 20.04 -6.13
CA GLN A 229 5.22 20.36 -7.55
C GLN A 229 6.48 19.66 -8.06
N SER A 230 7.50 19.45 -7.21
CA SER A 230 8.77 18.81 -7.58
C SER A 230 8.57 17.31 -7.79
N GLU A 231 7.89 16.65 -6.87
CA GLU A 231 7.51 15.23 -6.93
C GLU A 231 6.67 14.96 -8.18
N PHE A 232 5.56 15.69 -8.33
CA PHE A 232 4.66 15.54 -9.48
C PHE A 232 5.39 15.77 -10.80
N GLY A 233 6.18 16.85 -10.90
CA GLY A 233 6.93 17.20 -12.11
C GLY A 233 7.96 16.14 -12.48
N ARG A 234 8.69 15.61 -11.49
CA ARG A 234 9.69 14.56 -11.72
C ARG A 234 9.05 13.26 -12.18
N ILE A 235 7.99 12.80 -11.50
CA ILE A 235 7.25 11.58 -11.89
C ILE A 235 6.68 11.73 -13.29
N LYS A 236 6.01 12.84 -13.58
CA LYS A 236 5.44 13.12 -14.90
C LYS A 236 6.49 13.05 -16.00
N ASN A 237 7.65 13.68 -15.80
CA ASN A 237 8.74 13.68 -16.77
C ASN A 237 9.28 12.27 -17.05
N LEU A 238 9.51 11.48 -16.00
CA LEU A 238 10.01 10.11 -16.13
C LEU A 238 8.97 9.18 -16.79
N LEU A 239 7.70 9.27 -16.40
CA LEU A 239 6.62 8.50 -17.01
C LEU A 239 6.47 8.85 -18.49
N THR A 240 6.51 10.13 -18.84
CA THR A 240 6.39 10.56 -20.24
C THR A 240 7.58 10.12 -21.10
N ALA A 241 8.81 10.24 -20.56
CA ALA A 241 10.02 9.98 -21.34
C ALA A 241 10.34 8.48 -21.50
N SER A 242 10.03 7.65 -20.48
CA SER A 242 10.54 6.29 -20.43
C SER A 242 9.50 5.22 -20.05
N CYS A 243 8.35 5.62 -19.53
CA CYS A 243 7.36 4.70 -18.96
C CYS A 243 5.92 4.97 -19.45
N ALA A 244 5.77 5.51 -20.67
CA ALA A 244 4.45 5.97 -21.18
C ALA A 244 3.40 4.85 -21.27
N SER A 245 3.82 3.60 -21.43
CA SER A 245 2.94 2.42 -21.47
C SER A 245 2.70 1.78 -20.09
N ALA A 246 3.30 2.32 -19.03
CA ALA A 246 3.11 1.78 -17.69
C ALA A 246 1.66 1.97 -17.23
N THR A 247 1.01 0.88 -16.83
CA THR A 247 -0.39 0.85 -16.36
C THR A 247 -0.45 0.58 -14.87
N ILE A 248 -1.60 0.88 -14.27
CA ILE A 248 -1.89 0.63 -12.85
C ILE A 248 -3.03 -0.36 -12.76
N ALA A 249 -2.74 -1.56 -12.29
CA ALA A 249 -3.75 -2.56 -11.96
C ALA A 249 -4.68 -2.06 -10.84
N PRO A 250 -5.95 -2.49 -10.79
CA PRO A 250 -6.86 -2.16 -9.71
C PRO A 250 -6.26 -2.51 -8.35
N TRP A 251 -6.64 -1.76 -7.30
CA TRP A 251 -6.13 -2.02 -5.94
C TRP A 251 -6.50 -3.43 -5.47
N GLY A 252 -5.55 -4.10 -4.84
CA GLY A 252 -5.71 -5.49 -4.35
C GLY A 252 -5.61 -6.57 -5.44
N THR A 253 -5.28 -6.19 -6.70
CA THR A 253 -5.09 -7.16 -7.81
C THR A 253 -3.66 -7.19 -8.35
N ALA A 254 -2.78 -6.31 -7.85
CA ALA A 254 -1.38 -6.31 -8.26
C ALA A 254 -0.72 -7.66 -7.91
N ALA A 255 0.10 -8.16 -8.83
CA ALA A 255 0.90 -9.34 -8.55
C ALA A 255 1.99 -8.99 -7.52
N VAL A 256 2.29 -9.93 -6.61
CA VAL A 256 3.49 -9.84 -5.79
C VAL A 256 4.70 -9.71 -6.74
N PRO A 257 5.72 -8.86 -6.40
CA PRO A 257 6.87 -8.63 -7.28
C PRO A 257 7.45 -9.94 -7.82
N PRO A 258 7.78 -10.03 -9.11
CA PRO A 258 8.02 -11.30 -9.77
C PRO A 258 9.20 -12.04 -9.17
N SER A 259 8.93 -13.24 -8.69
CA SER A 259 9.90 -14.34 -8.74
C SER A 259 10.51 -14.37 -10.15
N LYS A 260 11.86 -14.52 -10.25
CA LYS A 260 12.49 -14.77 -11.56
C LYS A 260 11.76 -15.94 -12.20
N SER A 261 10.91 -15.68 -13.18
CA SER A 261 10.47 -16.71 -14.11
C SER A 261 11.75 -17.28 -14.72
N ALA A 262 12.08 -18.52 -14.32
CA ALA A 262 13.05 -19.29 -15.04
C ALA A 262 12.53 -19.35 -16.48
N THR A 263 13.21 -18.66 -17.40
CA THR A 263 13.06 -18.88 -18.82
C THR A 263 13.57 -20.29 -19.07
N THR A 264 12.72 -21.27 -18.86
CA THR A 264 12.96 -22.63 -19.34
C THR A 264 12.80 -22.58 -20.84
N SER A 265 13.90 -22.43 -21.53
CA SER A 265 13.99 -22.76 -22.94
C SER A 265 13.61 -24.24 -23.06
N ILE A 266 12.37 -24.49 -23.45
CA ILE A 266 11.93 -25.84 -23.83
C ILE A 266 12.63 -26.13 -25.15
N THR A 267 13.77 -26.78 -25.08
CA THR A 267 14.33 -27.50 -26.22
C THR A 267 13.47 -28.74 -26.37
N GLU A 268 12.65 -28.72 -27.38
CA GLU A 268 11.82 -29.83 -27.82
C GLU A 268 12.71 -30.99 -28.24
N ALA A 269 12.87 -31.98 -27.36
CA ALA A 269 13.48 -33.24 -27.68
C ALA A 269 12.36 -34.22 -28.05
N THR A 270 12.12 -34.35 -29.35
CA THR A 270 11.37 -35.44 -29.93
C THR A 270 12.07 -36.76 -29.66
N SER A 271 11.38 -37.69 -29.03
CA SER A 271 11.67 -39.12 -29.10
C SER A 271 10.40 -39.96 -28.87
N PRO A 272 10.28 -41.11 -29.52
CA PRO A 272 9.00 -41.65 -29.96
C PRO A 272 8.33 -42.59 -28.96
N VAL A 273 7.05 -42.57 -29.06
CA VAL A 273 5.98 -43.45 -28.60
C VAL A 273 6.37 -44.90 -28.41
N ALA A 274 6.04 -45.46 -27.24
CA ALA A 274 5.67 -46.85 -27.09
C ALA A 274 4.26 -46.96 -26.51
N THR A 275 3.36 -47.44 -27.30
CA THR A 275 1.96 -47.68 -27.01
C THR A 275 1.84 -48.89 -26.11
N SER A 276 1.18 -48.77 -24.97
CA SER A 276 0.56 -49.90 -24.30
C SER A 276 -0.80 -49.48 -23.76
N ALA A 277 -1.82 -49.91 -24.45
CA ALA A 277 -3.21 -49.77 -24.07
C ALA A 277 -3.51 -50.76 -22.92
N THR A 278 -3.93 -50.21 -21.75
CA THR A 278 -4.66 -50.99 -20.77
C THR A 278 -5.97 -50.31 -20.48
N THR A 279 -7.01 -50.90 -21.01
CA THR A 279 -8.42 -50.51 -20.80
C THR A 279 -8.81 -50.81 -19.37
N LEU A 280 -9.12 -49.81 -18.57
CA LEU A 280 -9.84 -49.95 -17.31
C LEU A 280 -11.19 -49.22 -17.45
N ALA A 281 -12.24 -49.95 -17.09
CA ALA A 281 -13.63 -49.53 -17.18
C ALA A 281 -13.96 -48.27 -16.29
N PRO A 282 -14.99 -47.51 -16.65
CA PRO A 282 -15.39 -46.31 -15.89
C PRO A 282 -16.05 -46.72 -14.57
N VAL A 283 -15.46 -46.30 -13.48
CA VAL A 283 -16.15 -46.28 -12.17
C VAL A 283 -17.09 -45.10 -12.14
N ALA A 284 -18.36 -45.41 -12.08
CA ALA A 284 -19.41 -44.42 -11.86
C ALA A 284 -19.22 -43.80 -10.47
N THR A 285 -18.80 -42.57 -10.41
CA THR A 285 -18.88 -41.73 -9.22
C THR A 285 -20.24 -41.07 -9.14
N THR A 286 -21.11 -41.63 -8.35
CA THR A 286 -22.30 -40.94 -7.84
C THR A 286 -21.89 -39.67 -7.11
N PRO A 287 -22.55 -38.53 -7.34
CA PRO A 287 -22.30 -37.33 -6.56
C PRO A 287 -22.77 -37.60 -5.11
N VAL A 288 -21.81 -37.64 -4.18
CA VAL A 288 -22.12 -37.61 -2.77
C VAL A 288 -22.69 -36.21 -2.50
N ALA A 289 -23.98 -36.17 -2.20
CA ALA A 289 -24.63 -34.99 -1.64
C ALA A 289 -23.91 -34.62 -0.34
N ILE A 290 -23.17 -33.53 -0.34
CA ILE A 290 -22.60 -32.98 0.86
C ILE A 290 -23.76 -32.45 1.69
N ALA A 291 -24.07 -33.16 2.79
CA ALA A 291 -25.02 -32.71 3.77
C ALA A 291 -24.63 -31.28 4.21
N ASP A 292 -25.64 -30.41 4.17
CA ASP A 292 -25.57 -29.02 4.60
C ASP A 292 -25.08 -28.97 6.07
N PRO A 293 -23.86 -28.42 6.36
CA PRO A 293 -23.48 -28.26 7.76
C PRO A 293 -24.34 -27.14 8.33
N ALA A 294 -25.13 -27.47 9.33
CA ALA A 294 -25.96 -26.53 10.10
C ALA A 294 -25.14 -25.30 10.47
N GLY A 295 -25.43 -24.17 9.82
CA GLY A 295 -24.76 -22.90 10.08
C GLY A 295 -24.52 -22.01 8.86
N ALA A 296 -25.36 -22.10 7.82
CA ALA A 296 -25.37 -21.05 6.80
C ALA A 296 -25.70 -19.72 7.49
N ILE A 297 -24.69 -18.86 7.66
CA ILE A 297 -24.90 -17.47 8.07
C ILE A 297 -25.50 -16.77 6.85
N GLY A 298 -26.82 -16.85 6.71
CA GLY A 298 -27.54 -16.23 5.63
C GLY A 298 -27.20 -14.76 5.55
N ALA A 299 -26.83 -14.30 4.36
CA ALA A 299 -26.62 -12.89 3.99
C ALA A 299 -25.57 -12.10 4.83
N ARG A 300 -24.68 -12.74 5.58
CA ARG A 300 -23.58 -12.02 6.25
C ARG A 300 -22.66 -11.45 5.20
N GLU A 301 -22.51 -10.14 5.18
CA GLU A 301 -21.49 -9.49 4.39
C GLU A 301 -20.11 -9.80 4.96
N VAL A 302 -19.24 -10.38 4.15
CA VAL A 302 -17.86 -10.71 4.52
C VAL A 302 -16.91 -9.91 3.63
N THR A 303 -15.77 -9.53 4.18
CA THR A 303 -14.70 -8.94 3.36
C THR A 303 -13.83 -10.09 2.84
N PRO A 304 -13.37 -10.07 1.57
CA PRO A 304 -12.50 -11.11 1.01
C PRO A 304 -11.07 -11.02 1.58
N VAL A 305 -10.97 -11.16 2.88
CA VAL A 305 -9.77 -11.19 3.71
C VAL A 305 -9.78 -12.47 4.55
N ARG A 306 -8.88 -12.59 5.49
CA ARG A 306 -8.86 -13.72 6.42
C ARG A 306 -10.18 -13.92 7.14
N CYS A 307 -10.53 -15.18 7.30
CA CYS A 307 -11.58 -15.62 8.19
C CYS A 307 -10.98 -16.30 9.44
N LYS A 308 -11.76 -16.32 10.53
CA LYS A 308 -11.34 -17.00 11.76
C LYS A 308 -11.46 -18.51 11.59
N LYS A 309 -10.65 -19.29 12.32
CA LYS A 309 -10.76 -20.76 12.37
C LYS A 309 -12.18 -21.24 12.68
N ALA A 310 -12.90 -20.52 13.55
CA ALA A 310 -14.29 -20.81 13.89
C ALA A 310 -15.28 -20.57 12.73
N GLU A 311 -14.86 -19.87 11.68
CA GLU A 311 -15.66 -19.58 10.49
C GLU A 311 -15.34 -20.57 9.33
N PHE A 312 -14.42 -21.52 9.54
CA PHE A 312 -14.03 -22.48 8.52
C PHE A 312 -15.23 -23.24 7.97
N GLY A 313 -15.34 -23.26 6.64
CA GLY A 313 -16.48 -23.87 5.93
C GLY A 313 -17.73 -23.01 5.86
N GLN A 314 -17.81 -21.89 6.58
CA GLN A 314 -18.97 -20.99 6.51
C GLN A 314 -18.99 -20.23 5.19
N ILE A 315 -20.21 -19.88 4.76
CA ILE A 315 -20.45 -19.11 3.53
C ILE A 315 -20.90 -17.69 3.93
N GLY A 316 -20.35 -16.69 3.26
CA GLY A 316 -20.76 -15.30 3.36
C GLY A 316 -20.89 -14.67 1.98
N GLN A 317 -21.27 -13.41 1.89
CA GLN A 317 -21.37 -12.66 0.63
C GLN A 317 -20.51 -11.40 0.70
N TYR A 318 -19.91 -11.05 -0.45
CA TYR A 318 -19.26 -9.77 -0.64
C TYR A 318 -19.63 -9.22 -2.03
N LYS A 319 -20.24 -8.06 -2.06
CA LYS A 319 -20.72 -7.42 -3.30
C LYS A 319 -21.57 -8.37 -4.17
N GLY A 320 -22.43 -9.17 -3.53
CA GLY A 320 -23.31 -10.12 -4.23
C GLY A 320 -22.64 -11.41 -4.71
N VAL A 321 -21.36 -11.62 -4.41
CA VAL A 321 -20.63 -12.86 -4.73
C VAL A 321 -20.53 -13.71 -3.46
N ALA A 322 -20.82 -15.03 -3.58
CA ALA A 322 -20.66 -15.97 -2.48
C ALA A 322 -19.18 -16.25 -2.20
N TYR A 323 -18.80 -16.25 -0.91
CA TYR A 323 -17.48 -16.57 -0.43
C TYR A 323 -17.55 -17.69 0.61
N VAL A 324 -16.54 -18.55 0.63
CA VAL A 324 -16.38 -19.60 1.64
C VAL A 324 -15.09 -19.37 2.43
N CYS A 325 -15.15 -19.50 3.74
CA CYS A 325 -13.97 -19.50 4.60
C CYS A 325 -13.22 -20.83 4.43
N SER A 326 -12.03 -20.82 3.88
CA SER A 326 -11.28 -22.02 3.49
C SER A 326 -9.83 -21.96 3.93
N ASP A 327 -9.24 -23.13 4.25
CA ASP A 327 -7.82 -23.34 4.45
C ASP A 327 -7.09 -23.58 3.12
N ARG A 328 -7.81 -23.54 1.97
CA ARG A 328 -7.26 -23.82 0.65
C ARG A 328 -7.46 -22.69 -0.31
N ARG A 329 -6.48 -22.49 -1.18
CA ARG A 329 -6.56 -21.61 -2.34
C ARG A 329 -7.48 -22.17 -3.41
N LYS A 330 -7.76 -21.38 -4.43
CA LYS A 330 -8.61 -21.77 -5.57
C LYS A 330 -8.03 -22.98 -6.33
N ASP A 331 -6.71 -23.11 -6.38
CA ASP A 331 -5.98 -24.21 -7.00
C ASP A 331 -5.93 -25.48 -6.16
N GLY A 332 -6.56 -25.48 -4.97
CA GLY A 332 -6.62 -26.61 -4.03
C GLY A 332 -5.43 -26.70 -3.09
N THR A 333 -4.36 -25.88 -3.27
CA THR A 333 -3.23 -25.85 -2.34
C THR A 333 -3.64 -25.30 -0.98
N ARG A 334 -3.07 -25.78 0.10
CA ARG A 334 -3.36 -25.27 1.44
C ARG A 334 -2.62 -23.97 1.69
N TYR A 335 -3.27 -23.07 2.42
CA TYR A 335 -2.55 -21.99 3.08
C TYR A 335 -1.65 -22.56 4.18
N ALA A 336 -0.74 -21.75 4.72
CA ALA A 336 0.04 -22.13 5.89
C ALA A 336 -0.87 -22.59 7.04
N ALA A 337 -0.35 -23.45 7.93
CA ALA A 337 -1.13 -24.00 9.03
C ALA A 337 -1.74 -22.85 9.88
N GLY A 338 -3.05 -22.94 10.10
CA GLY A 338 -3.81 -21.91 10.84
C GLY A 338 -4.32 -20.72 10.00
N TYR A 339 -4.03 -20.71 8.69
CA TYR A 339 -4.53 -19.68 7.77
C TYR A 339 -5.84 -20.09 7.13
N TYR A 340 -6.84 -19.21 7.25
CA TYR A 340 -8.16 -19.36 6.64
C TYR A 340 -8.50 -18.06 5.91
N MET A 341 -9.02 -18.17 4.69
CA MET A 341 -9.35 -17.01 3.85
C MET A 341 -10.76 -17.11 3.32
N TRP A 342 -11.47 -16.00 3.27
CA TRP A 342 -12.68 -15.89 2.48
C TRP A 342 -12.30 -15.90 1.00
N ARG A 343 -12.65 -16.95 0.28
CA ARG A 343 -12.44 -17.07 -1.16
C ARG A 343 -13.78 -17.22 -1.88
N PRO A 344 -13.90 -16.83 -3.14
CA PRO A 344 -15.11 -17.14 -3.91
C PRO A 344 -15.46 -18.63 -3.80
N ALA A 345 -16.74 -18.90 -3.53
CA ALA A 345 -17.26 -20.25 -3.32
C ALA A 345 -17.27 -21.06 -4.63
#